data_20cf65e1486b9abcf9bebf2af929f178
#
_entry.id   20cf65e1486b9abcf9bebf2af929f178
#
_cell.length_a   1.000
_cell.length_b   1.000
_cell.length_c   1.000
_cell.angle_alpha   90.00
_cell.angle_beta   90.00
_cell.angle_gamma   90.00
#
_symmetry.space_group_name_H-M   'P 1'
#
loop_
_entity.id
_entity.type
_entity.pdbx_description
1 polymer ?
#
loop_
_entity_poly.entity_id
_entity_poly.type
_entity_poly.pdbx_seq_one_letter_code
_entity_poly.pdbx_strand_id
1 'polypeptide(L)'
;PYLKQKQVKPHGLRRMGAVLLIPLHDPDGRLATLQLVSSDGTKRFISGGRTSGCHYVFGDLDEGCRALLCEGWATGATLHEATGLPVVCAMNCGNLKAVAEQFAPRHQLLVCADDDFKPEEKKGKNPGLDKATEVAKEFTLRIAIPLIEERGEVTDFNDLHVARGLEEVNQQVEQAWLAAPKK
;
A
#
# COMPACT_ATOMS: atom_id res chain seq x y z
N PRO A 1 16.29 11.94 1.50
CA PRO A 1 16.30 11.32 2.83
C PRO A 1 15.22 10.26 2.97
N TYR A 2 13.92 10.57 2.73
CA TYR A 2 12.80 9.65 2.88
C TYR A 2 12.98 8.31 2.13
N LEU A 3 13.26 8.34 0.81
CA LEU A 3 13.46 7.10 0.03
C LEU A 3 14.67 6.27 0.52
N LYS A 4 15.72 6.94 1.01
CA LYS A 4 16.87 6.24 1.60
C LYS A 4 16.50 5.52 2.91
N GLN A 5 15.70 6.17 3.75
CA GLN A 5 15.20 5.58 4.99
C GLN A 5 14.29 4.38 4.70
N LYS A 6 13.41 4.52 3.70
CA LYS A 6 12.49 3.47 3.26
C LYS A 6 13.15 2.41 2.36
N GLN A 7 14.42 2.61 1.96
CA GLN A 7 15.21 1.71 1.11
C GLN A 7 14.51 1.33 -0.21
N VAL A 8 13.79 2.29 -0.81
CA VAL A 8 13.06 2.09 -2.08
C VAL A 8 13.55 3.04 -3.17
N LYS A 9 13.36 2.64 -4.43
CA LYS A 9 13.67 3.45 -5.61
C LYS A 9 12.66 4.58 -5.79
N PRO A 10 12.99 5.64 -6.54
CA PRO A 10 12.10 6.79 -6.74
C PRO A 10 10.93 6.53 -7.70
N HIS A 11 10.95 5.49 -8.51
CA HIS A 11 9.86 5.11 -9.47
C HIS A 11 9.28 6.29 -10.24
N GLY A 12 10.15 7.18 -10.73
CA GLY A 12 9.73 8.33 -11.53
C GLY A 12 9.11 9.49 -10.75
N LEU A 13 9.07 9.45 -9.42
CA LEU A 13 8.57 10.57 -8.61
C LEU A 13 9.35 11.84 -8.89
N ARG A 14 8.63 12.95 -8.90
CA ARG A 14 9.20 14.30 -8.96
C ARG A 14 9.43 14.85 -7.56
N ARG A 15 10.26 15.89 -7.46
CA ARG A 15 10.49 16.61 -6.21
C ARG A 15 10.42 18.12 -6.42
N MET A 16 10.04 18.81 -5.38
CA MET A 16 10.12 20.25 -5.25
C MET A 16 10.99 20.57 -4.03
N GLY A 17 12.25 20.98 -4.27
CA GLY A 17 13.24 21.09 -3.20
C GLY A 17 13.47 19.73 -2.51
N ALA A 18 13.20 19.65 -1.21
CA ALA A 18 13.31 18.45 -0.39
C ALA A 18 12.01 17.64 -0.29
N VAL A 19 10.92 18.11 -0.92
CA VAL A 19 9.60 17.48 -0.85
C VAL A 19 9.39 16.58 -2.07
N LEU A 20 9.00 15.32 -1.84
CA LEU A 20 8.56 14.41 -2.90
C LEU A 20 7.10 14.69 -3.27
N LEU A 21 6.81 14.56 -4.55
CA LEU A 21 5.49 14.78 -5.13
C LEU A 21 4.96 13.45 -5.65
N ILE A 22 3.96 12.87 -4.97
CA ILE A 22 3.31 11.63 -5.38
C ILE A 22 2.00 11.99 -6.07
N PRO A 23 1.86 11.75 -7.40
CA PRO A 23 0.62 12.04 -8.11
C PRO A 23 -0.44 10.99 -7.77
N LEU A 24 -1.68 11.44 -7.54
CA LEU A 24 -2.84 10.58 -7.43
C LEU A 24 -3.73 10.80 -8.64
N HIS A 25 -4.09 9.70 -9.29
CA HIS A 25 -4.98 9.72 -10.44
C HIS A 25 -6.38 9.27 -10.05
N ASP A 26 -7.36 9.85 -10.71
CA ASP A 26 -8.76 9.42 -10.58
C ASP A 26 -9.02 8.14 -11.40
N PRO A 27 -10.25 7.55 -11.32
CA PRO A 27 -10.60 6.35 -12.10
C PRO A 27 -10.46 6.50 -13.62
N ASP A 28 -10.51 7.75 -14.13
CA ASP A 28 -10.32 8.04 -15.55
C ASP A 28 -8.84 8.23 -15.93
N GLY A 29 -7.91 8.05 -14.98
CA GLY A 29 -6.48 8.24 -15.17
C GLY A 29 -6.01 9.70 -15.18
N ARG A 30 -6.89 10.68 -14.83
CA ARG A 30 -6.52 12.09 -14.77
C ARG A 30 -5.86 12.41 -13.44
N LEU A 31 -4.86 13.28 -13.45
CA LEU A 31 -4.24 13.80 -12.24
C LEU A 31 -5.27 14.57 -11.40
N ALA A 32 -5.61 14.03 -10.23
CA ALA A 32 -6.61 14.59 -9.32
C ALA A 32 -5.98 15.44 -8.21
N THR A 33 -4.87 14.98 -7.64
CA THR A 33 -4.16 15.65 -6.55
C THR A 33 -2.75 15.14 -6.38
N LEU A 34 -2.00 15.71 -5.44
CA LEU A 34 -0.68 15.24 -5.03
C LEU A 34 -0.65 14.97 -3.53
N GLN A 35 0.05 13.90 -3.13
CA GLN A 35 0.55 13.77 -1.77
C GLN A 35 1.97 14.32 -1.73
N LEU A 36 2.23 15.19 -0.78
CA LEU A 36 3.53 15.80 -0.51
C LEU A 36 4.18 15.04 0.64
N VAL A 37 5.42 14.56 0.44
CA VAL A 37 6.18 13.86 1.48
C VAL A 37 7.45 14.64 1.77
N SER A 38 7.55 15.16 2.97
CA SER A 38 8.72 15.91 3.45
C SER A 38 9.88 14.96 3.79
N SER A 39 11.08 15.54 3.99
CA SER A 39 12.29 14.76 4.29
C SER A 39 12.24 14.00 5.61
N ASP A 40 11.40 14.44 6.54
CA ASP A 40 11.12 13.81 7.85
C ASP A 40 10.04 12.71 7.78
N GLY A 41 9.47 12.46 6.59
CA GLY A 41 8.41 11.48 6.39
C GLY A 41 6.99 12.02 6.60
N THR A 42 6.83 13.29 6.98
CA THR A 42 5.50 13.92 7.11
C THR A 42 4.79 13.93 5.76
N LYS A 43 3.55 13.41 5.74
CA LYS A 43 2.71 13.29 4.55
C LYS A 43 1.51 14.24 4.64
N ARG A 44 1.21 14.95 3.55
CA ARG A 44 0.01 15.78 3.44
C ARG A 44 -0.51 15.80 2.00
N PHE A 45 -1.81 15.87 1.84
CA PHE A 45 -2.41 16.15 0.52
C PHE A 45 -2.48 17.64 0.26
N ILE A 46 -2.50 18.02 -1.03
CA ILE A 46 -2.80 19.41 -1.41
C ILE A 46 -4.24 19.72 -0.98
N SER A 47 -4.41 20.88 -0.32
CA SER A 47 -5.72 21.35 0.14
C SER A 47 -6.68 21.49 -1.04
N GLY A 48 -7.92 21.01 -0.88
CA GLY A 48 -8.97 21.03 -1.91
C GLY A 48 -8.82 19.97 -2.99
N GLY A 49 -7.75 19.17 -2.99
CA GLY A 49 -7.61 18.06 -3.93
C GLY A 49 -8.50 16.88 -3.57
N ARG A 50 -9.11 16.23 -4.57
CA ARG A 50 -9.90 15.02 -4.38
C ARG A 50 -8.98 13.83 -4.09
N THR A 51 -9.23 13.10 -3.01
CA THR A 51 -8.50 11.88 -2.65
C THR A 51 -9.36 10.62 -2.75
N SER A 52 -10.67 10.75 -2.57
CA SER A 52 -11.61 9.61 -2.61
C SER A 52 -11.60 8.95 -3.99
N GLY A 53 -11.34 7.65 -4.02
CA GLY A 53 -11.21 6.84 -5.22
C GLY A 53 -9.93 7.10 -6.03
N CYS A 54 -9.10 8.09 -5.63
CA CYS A 54 -7.84 8.36 -6.30
C CYS A 54 -6.72 7.47 -5.77
N HIS A 55 -5.77 7.12 -6.64
CA HIS A 55 -4.76 6.11 -6.35
C HIS A 55 -3.45 6.42 -7.08
N TYR A 56 -2.39 5.69 -6.69
CA TYR A 56 -1.13 5.60 -7.42
C TYR A 56 -0.92 4.15 -7.89
N VAL A 57 -0.36 3.95 -9.06
CA VAL A 57 -0.08 2.61 -9.61
C VAL A 57 1.39 2.44 -9.89
N PHE A 58 1.96 1.32 -9.47
CA PHE A 58 3.26 0.81 -9.91
C PHE A 58 3.05 -0.28 -10.96
N GLY A 59 3.84 -0.26 -12.02
CA GLY A 59 3.76 -1.24 -13.10
C GLY A 59 2.53 -1.09 -13.99
N ASP A 60 2.36 -2.04 -14.90
CA ASP A 60 1.27 -2.06 -15.87
C ASP A 60 0.17 -3.01 -15.39
N LEU A 61 -1.09 -2.55 -15.46
CA LEU A 61 -2.28 -3.31 -15.05
C LEU A 61 -2.98 -3.89 -16.29
N ASP A 62 -2.49 -5.03 -16.75
CA ASP A 62 -3.18 -5.80 -17.79
C ASP A 62 -4.46 -6.44 -17.24
N GLU A 63 -5.50 -6.56 -18.06
CA GLU A 63 -6.77 -7.12 -17.63
C GLU A 63 -6.61 -8.56 -17.14
N GLY A 64 -7.20 -8.86 -15.97
CA GLY A 64 -7.13 -10.19 -15.35
C GLY A 64 -5.81 -10.51 -14.64
N CYS A 65 -4.82 -9.60 -14.66
CA CYS A 65 -3.53 -9.84 -14.00
C CYS A 65 -3.68 -9.95 -12.48
N ARG A 66 -2.68 -10.58 -11.84
CA ARG A 66 -2.47 -10.48 -10.39
C ARG A 66 -1.97 -9.07 -10.07
N ALA A 67 -2.56 -8.43 -9.07
CA ALA A 67 -2.15 -7.12 -8.60
C ALA A 67 -2.24 -7.05 -7.08
N LEU A 68 -1.48 -6.15 -6.49
CA LEU A 68 -1.48 -5.91 -5.04
C LEU A 68 -2.19 -4.59 -4.74
N LEU A 69 -2.92 -4.54 -3.64
CA LEU A 69 -3.56 -3.33 -3.14
C LEU A 69 -3.01 -3.02 -1.74
N CYS A 70 -2.48 -1.84 -1.54
CA CYS A 70 -1.94 -1.41 -0.25
C CYS A 70 -2.36 0.03 0.10
N GLU A 71 -2.06 0.45 1.34
CA GLU A 71 -2.35 1.80 1.78
C GLU A 71 -1.33 2.79 1.25
N GLY A 72 -0.06 2.64 1.61
CA GLY A 72 0.96 3.67 1.47
C GLY A 72 1.84 3.52 0.22
N TRP A 73 2.38 4.65 -0.27
CA TRP A 73 3.28 4.64 -1.43
C TRP A 73 4.58 3.86 -1.17
N ALA A 74 5.21 4.01 0.01
CA ALA A 74 6.46 3.30 0.32
C ALA A 74 6.24 1.79 0.42
N THR A 75 5.14 1.36 1.05
CA THR A 75 4.69 -0.03 1.07
C THR A 75 4.48 -0.55 -0.35
N GLY A 76 3.82 0.24 -1.22
CA GLY A 76 3.60 -0.11 -2.62
C GLY A 76 4.90 -0.24 -3.43
N ALA A 77 5.85 0.68 -3.24
CA ALA A 77 7.17 0.59 -3.88
C ALA A 77 7.91 -0.68 -3.47
N THR A 78 7.91 -1.00 -2.17
CA THR A 78 8.51 -2.23 -1.63
C THR A 78 7.87 -3.48 -2.24
N LEU A 79 6.55 -3.55 -2.24
CA LEU A 79 5.80 -4.68 -2.79
C LEU A 79 6.11 -4.88 -4.28
N HIS A 80 6.14 -3.79 -5.06
CA HIS A 80 6.49 -3.85 -6.47
C HIS A 80 7.94 -4.29 -6.70
N GLU A 81 8.89 -3.76 -5.92
CA GLU A 81 10.30 -4.13 -6.02
C GLU A 81 10.57 -5.58 -5.60
N ALA A 82 9.80 -6.11 -4.64
CA ALA A 82 9.94 -7.47 -4.16
C ALA A 82 9.34 -8.52 -5.11
N THR A 83 8.17 -8.22 -5.70
CA THR A 83 7.38 -9.22 -6.43
C THR A 83 7.39 -9.03 -7.95
N GLY A 84 7.71 -7.83 -8.43
CA GLY A 84 7.52 -7.44 -9.84
C GLY A 84 6.07 -7.28 -10.26
N LEU A 85 5.09 -7.54 -9.36
CA LEU A 85 3.67 -7.38 -9.66
C LEU A 85 3.27 -5.90 -9.70
N PRO A 86 2.22 -5.54 -10.45
CA PRO A 86 1.62 -4.22 -10.34
C PRO A 86 1.01 -4.02 -8.95
N VAL A 87 1.12 -2.78 -8.44
CA VAL A 87 0.62 -2.42 -7.11
C VAL A 87 -0.21 -1.15 -7.19
N VAL A 88 -1.40 -1.19 -6.62
CA VAL A 88 -2.30 -0.04 -6.49
C VAL A 88 -2.21 0.47 -5.05
N CYS A 89 -1.87 1.74 -4.88
CA CYS A 89 -1.80 2.40 -3.57
C CYS A 89 -3.03 3.29 -3.37
N ALA A 90 -3.81 3.01 -2.33
CA ALA A 90 -5.00 3.79 -1.97
C ALA A 90 -4.66 5.10 -1.23
N MET A 91 -3.43 5.27 -0.79
CA MET A 91 -2.84 6.44 -0.13
C MET A 91 -3.35 6.75 1.29
N ASN A 92 -4.38 6.06 1.76
CA ASN A 92 -4.84 6.00 3.16
C ASN A 92 -5.83 4.85 3.35
N CYS A 93 -6.00 4.33 4.59
CA CYS A 93 -6.86 3.19 4.89
C CYS A 93 -8.35 3.44 4.57
N GLY A 94 -8.83 4.67 4.76
CA GLY A 94 -10.22 5.04 4.47
C GLY A 94 -10.58 5.00 2.99
N ASN A 95 -9.58 5.01 2.10
CA ASN A 95 -9.76 4.99 0.65
C ASN A 95 -9.62 3.58 0.04
N LEU A 96 -9.18 2.57 0.81
CA LEU A 96 -8.97 1.20 0.32
C LEU A 96 -10.21 0.64 -0.38
N LYS A 97 -11.40 0.82 0.21
CA LYS A 97 -12.65 0.33 -0.37
C LYS A 97 -12.95 0.97 -1.73
N ALA A 98 -12.93 2.30 -1.81
CA ALA A 98 -13.23 3.03 -3.05
C ALA A 98 -12.24 2.72 -4.18
N VAL A 99 -11.00 2.33 -3.83
CA VAL A 99 -10.01 1.86 -4.80
C VAL A 99 -10.26 0.39 -5.16
N ALA A 100 -10.53 -0.48 -4.18
CA ALA A 100 -10.84 -1.89 -4.45
C ALA A 100 -12.05 -2.06 -5.40
N GLU A 101 -13.09 -1.24 -5.24
CA GLU A 101 -14.27 -1.20 -6.12
C GLU A 101 -13.92 -1.03 -7.61
N GLN A 102 -12.84 -0.31 -7.91
CA GLN A 102 -12.40 -0.04 -9.28
C GLN A 102 -11.60 -1.21 -9.88
N PHE A 103 -10.80 -1.89 -9.06
CA PHE A 103 -9.82 -2.86 -9.53
C PHE A 103 -10.22 -4.31 -9.31
N ALA A 104 -10.93 -4.65 -8.23
CA ALA A 104 -11.34 -6.03 -7.94
C ALA A 104 -12.18 -6.71 -9.03
N PRO A 105 -13.06 -6.00 -9.76
CA PRO A 105 -13.82 -6.64 -10.85
C PRO A 105 -12.98 -7.04 -12.07
N ARG A 106 -11.79 -6.46 -12.23
CA ARG A 106 -10.96 -6.60 -13.42
C ARG A 106 -9.63 -7.32 -13.18
N HIS A 107 -9.21 -7.47 -11.92
CA HIS A 107 -7.91 -8.02 -11.56
C HIS A 107 -8.01 -9.00 -10.41
N GLN A 108 -7.07 -9.93 -10.33
CA GLN A 108 -6.90 -10.76 -9.14
C GLN A 108 -6.16 -9.95 -8.08
N LEU A 109 -6.89 -9.35 -7.14
CA LEU A 109 -6.30 -8.53 -6.09
C LEU A 109 -5.92 -9.34 -4.84
N LEU A 110 -4.76 -8.99 -4.26
CA LEU A 110 -4.35 -9.34 -2.91
C LEU A 110 -4.21 -8.05 -2.11
N VAL A 111 -4.93 -7.93 -1.00
CA VAL A 111 -4.83 -6.79 -0.09
C VAL A 111 -3.62 -6.97 0.81
N CYS A 112 -2.66 -6.05 0.76
CA CYS A 112 -1.50 -6.00 1.63
C CYS A 112 -1.77 -5.00 2.75
N ALA A 113 -2.11 -5.50 3.93
CA ALA A 113 -2.54 -4.69 5.07
C ALA A 113 -1.37 -4.10 5.84
N ASP A 114 -1.57 -2.90 6.37
CA ASP A 114 -0.74 -2.34 7.43
C ASP A 114 -1.27 -2.89 8.79
N ASP A 115 -0.36 -3.33 9.66
CA ASP A 115 -0.66 -3.83 11.02
C ASP A 115 -0.20 -2.79 12.05
N ASP A 116 -0.93 -1.67 12.12
CA ASP A 116 -0.64 -0.51 12.97
C ASP A 116 -0.80 -0.79 14.48
N PHE A 117 -0.56 -2.02 14.89
CA PHE A 117 -0.67 -2.40 16.28
C PHE A 117 0.41 -1.71 17.12
N LYS A 118 0.06 -0.67 17.83
CA LYS A 118 0.88 -0.09 18.89
C LYS A 118 0.53 -0.72 20.22
N PRO A 119 1.45 -1.45 20.88
CA PRO A 119 1.21 -2.08 22.18
C PRO A 119 0.74 -1.09 23.27
N GLU A 120 1.07 0.18 23.12
CA GLU A 120 0.75 1.26 24.06
C GLU A 120 -0.66 1.84 23.88
N GLU A 121 -1.29 1.68 22.73
CA GLU A 121 -2.66 2.10 22.50
C GLU A 121 -3.63 1.01 22.97
N LYS A 122 -3.90 0.96 24.28
CA LYS A 122 -4.84 0.05 24.96
C LYS A 122 -6.30 0.10 24.45
N LYS A 123 -6.56 0.63 23.26
CA LYS A 123 -7.91 0.78 22.69
C LYS A 123 -8.33 -0.36 21.77
N GLY A 124 -7.49 -1.37 21.54
CA GLY A 124 -7.84 -2.56 20.75
C GLY A 124 -8.26 -2.28 19.30
N LYS A 125 -7.90 -1.14 18.74
CA LYS A 125 -8.22 -0.76 17.35
C LYS A 125 -6.96 -0.76 16.52
N ASN A 126 -7.03 -1.44 15.37
CA ASN A 126 -6.01 -1.47 14.33
C ASN A 126 -6.64 -1.00 13.01
N PRO A 127 -6.74 0.32 12.79
CA PRO A 127 -7.52 0.87 11.68
C PRO A 127 -7.07 0.36 10.30
N GLY A 128 -5.75 0.20 10.09
CA GLY A 128 -5.18 -0.32 8.83
C GLY A 128 -5.65 -1.75 8.58
N LEU A 129 -5.41 -2.65 9.54
CA LEU A 129 -5.79 -4.05 9.43
C LEU A 129 -7.31 -4.24 9.40
N ASP A 130 -8.07 -3.49 10.23
CA ASP A 130 -9.52 -3.56 10.27
C ASP A 130 -10.12 -3.20 8.89
N LYS A 131 -9.67 -2.09 8.28
CA LYS A 131 -10.14 -1.65 6.95
C LYS A 131 -9.71 -2.59 5.84
N ALA A 132 -8.48 -3.08 5.86
CA ALA A 132 -8.01 -4.06 4.89
C ALA A 132 -8.81 -5.37 4.98
N THR A 133 -9.14 -5.83 6.19
CA THR A 133 -9.95 -7.03 6.43
C THR A 133 -11.39 -6.84 5.96
N GLU A 134 -11.99 -5.67 6.23
CA GLU A 134 -13.34 -5.31 5.75
C GLU A 134 -13.40 -5.38 4.22
N VAL A 135 -12.45 -4.76 3.53
CA VAL A 135 -12.34 -4.77 2.08
C VAL A 135 -12.12 -6.18 1.53
N ALA A 136 -11.21 -6.95 2.14
CA ALA A 136 -10.95 -8.32 1.70
C ALA A 136 -12.20 -9.22 1.82
N LYS A 137 -13.01 -9.06 2.86
CA LYS A 137 -14.28 -9.78 3.01
C LYS A 137 -15.33 -9.32 2.00
N GLU A 138 -15.52 -8.02 1.84
CA GLU A 138 -16.55 -7.46 0.96
C GLU A 138 -16.36 -7.90 -0.50
N PHE A 139 -15.11 -7.92 -0.98
CA PHE A 139 -14.79 -8.30 -2.36
C PHE A 139 -14.31 -9.76 -2.49
N THR A 140 -14.36 -10.56 -1.43
CA THR A 140 -13.89 -11.96 -1.41
C THR A 140 -12.43 -12.07 -1.89
N LEU A 141 -11.57 -11.18 -1.38
CA LEU A 141 -10.14 -11.12 -1.72
C LEU A 141 -9.28 -11.87 -0.69
N ARG A 142 -8.05 -12.13 -1.08
CA ARG A 142 -6.99 -12.57 -0.16
C ARG A 142 -6.39 -11.37 0.56
N ILE A 143 -5.78 -11.63 1.71
CA ILE A 143 -5.08 -10.61 2.50
C ILE A 143 -3.70 -11.13 2.90
N ALA A 144 -2.69 -10.28 2.75
CA ALA A 144 -1.36 -10.46 3.30
C ALA A 144 -1.16 -9.49 4.45
N ILE A 145 -0.57 -9.95 5.53
CA ILE A 145 -0.23 -9.15 6.72
C ILE A 145 1.26 -9.39 6.98
N PRO A 146 2.08 -8.35 7.18
CA PRO A 146 3.50 -8.55 7.45
C PRO A 146 3.69 -9.30 8.78
N LEU A 147 4.37 -10.44 8.73
CA LEU A 147 4.63 -11.30 9.88
C LEU A 147 6.11 -11.27 10.23
N ILE A 148 6.40 -11.08 11.52
CA ILE A 148 7.74 -11.21 12.09
C ILE A 148 7.63 -11.86 13.47
N GLU A 149 8.54 -12.77 13.80
CA GLU A 149 8.49 -13.55 15.06
C GLU A 149 8.57 -12.63 16.29
N GLU A 150 9.47 -11.64 16.24
CA GLU A 150 9.55 -10.59 17.26
C GLU A 150 8.93 -9.34 16.66
N ARG A 151 7.68 -9.05 17.03
CA ARG A 151 6.85 -8.00 16.40
C ARG A 151 7.47 -6.60 16.35
N GLY A 152 8.38 -6.25 17.22
CA GLY A 152 9.14 -5.00 17.18
C GLY A 152 8.34 -3.78 16.67
N GLU A 153 8.98 -2.99 15.80
CA GLU A 153 8.38 -1.82 15.15
C GLU A 153 7.88 -2.09 13.72
N VAL A 154 7.77 -3.37 13.31
CA VAL A 154 7.29 -3.73 11.96
C VAL A 154 5.78 -3.62 11.91
N THR A 155 5.28 -2.65 11.15
CA THR A 155 3.85 -2.37 10.98
C THR A 155 3.38 -2.50 9.54
N ASP A 156 4.27 -2.44 8.57
CA ASP A 156 3.94 -2.57 7.15
C ASP A 156 5.01 -3.38 6.39
N PHE A 157 4.75 -3.70 5.12
CA PHE A 157 5.71 -4.44 4.28
C PHE A 157 6.98 -3.66 3.96
N ASN A 158 6.99 -2.34 4.07
CA ASN A 158 8.22 -1.57 3.95
C ASN A 158 9.09 -1.72 5.21
N ASP A 159 8.49 -1.71 6.39
CA ASP A 159 9.22 -1.97 7.63
C ASP A 159 9.77 -3.42 7.65
N LEU A 160 9.00 -4.40 7.15
CA LEU A 160 9.47 -5.76 6.96
C LEU A 160 10.67 -5.82 6.00
N HIS A 161 10.62 -5.10 4.87
CA HIS A 161 11.74 -4.99 3.94
C HIS A 161 12.99 -4.41 4.60
N VAL A 162 12.85 -3.29 5.32
CA VAL A 162 13.99 -2.66 6.01
C VAL A 162 14.61 -3.60 7.04
N ALA A 163 13.79 -4.43 7.71
CA ALA A 163 14.25 -5.39 8.73
C ALA A 163 14.82 -6.69 8.15
N ARG A 164 14.25 -7.23 7.05
CA ARG A 164 14.50 -8.60 6.57
C ARG A 164 14.81 -8.70 5.07
N GLY A 165 14.69 -7.61 4.31
CA GLY A 165 14.95 -7.58 2.87
C GLY A 165 13.73 -7.88 1.99
N LEU A 166 13.89 -7.67 0.68
CA LEU A 166 12.82 -7.86 -0.32
C LEU A 166 12.42 -9.32 -0.50
N GLU A 167 13.34 -10.27 -0.30
CA GLU A 167 13.07 -11.69 -0.44
C GLU A 167 12.02 -12.17 0.57
N GLU A 168 12.11 -11.73 1.83
CA GLU A 168 11.13 -12.05 2.86
C GLU A 168 9.75 -11.48 2.51
N VAL A 169 9.68 -10.25 2.00
CA VAL A 169 8.44 -9.65 1.51
C VAL A 169 7.82 -10.49 0.40
N ASN A 170 8.62 -10.89 -0.60
CA ASN A 170 8.15 -11.72 -1.71
C ASN A 170 7.60 -13.06 -1.21
N GLN A 171 8.30 -13.76 -0.31
CA GLN A 171 7.87 -15.04 0.23
C GLN A 171 6.52 -14.93 0.95
N GLN A 172 6.33 -13.91 1.79
CA GLN A 172 5.06 -13.71 2.50
C GLN A 172 3.90 -13.36 1.57
N VAL A 173 4.14 -12.57 0.52
CA VAL A 173 3.14 -12.25 -0.51
C VAL A 173 2.75 -13.51 -1.29
N GLU A 174 3.72 -14.32 -1.72
CA GLU A 174 3.44 -15.57 -2.44
C GLU A 174 2.67 -16.58 -1.55
N GLN A 175 3.00 -16.69 -0.27
CA GLN A 175 2.23 -17.51 0.67
C GLN A 175 0.78 -17.04 0.80
N ALA A 176 0.56 -15.73 0.84
CA ALA A 176 -0.78 -15.17 0.91
C ALA A 176 -1.62 -15.46 -0.35
N TRP A 177 -0.99 -15.56 -1.53
CA TRP A 177 -1.66 -15.99 -2.76
C TRP A 177 -2.17 -17.44 -2.69
N LEU A 178 -1.53 -18.31 -1.91
CA LEU A 178 -1.95 -19.71 -1.72
C LEU A 178 -3.08 -19.85 -0.69
N ALA A 179 -3.30 -18.86 0.15
CA ALA A 179 -4.36 -18.86 1.15
C ALA A 179 -5.76 -18.74 0.52
N ALA A 180 -6.79 -19.18 1.24
CA ALA A 180 -8.17 -18.97 0.81
C ALA A 180 -8.55 -17.48 0.92
N PRO A 181 -9.40 -16.97 0.01
CA PRO A 181 -9.98 -15.63 0.14
C PRO A 181 -10.78 -15.49 1.44
N LYS A 182 -10.86 -14.26 1.95
CA LYS A 182 -11.72 -13.94 3.11
C LYS A 182 -13.20 -14.03 2.69
N LYS A 183 -14.01 -14.61 3.58
CA LYS A 183 -15.48 -14.74 3.44
C LYS A 183 -16.15 -13.85 4.47
#